data_e9486b68c98a492794917ab206ec8356
#
_entry.id   e9486b68c98a492794917ab206ec8356
#
_cell.length_a   1.000
_cell.length_b   1.000
_cell.length_c   1.000
_cell.angle_alpha   90.00
_cell.angle_beta   90.00
_cell.angle_gamma   90.00
#
_symmetry.space_group_name_H-M   'P 1'
#
loop_
_entity.id
_entity.type
_entity.pdbx_description
1 polymer ?
#
loop_
_entity_poly.entity_id
_entity_poly.type
_entity_poly.pdbx_seq_one_letter_code
_entity_poly.pdbx_strand_id
1 'polypeptide(L)'
;QALLVEVTALLDYLRQTFRPSSDVSFDRRFHEIRTTPLLILDDLKESGAGSAWAEDKLYSVLNYRYNAHLPSVITSTLRPESFALSYPNLWNKLLDPTKCQVVAINMPPYRRIAKSGKTKKK
;
A
#
# COMPACT_ATOMS: atom_id res chain seq x y z
N GLN A 1 -10.07 4.65 -14.93
CA GLN A 1 -9.53 3.30 -14.80
C GLN A 1 -8.66 3.16 -13.55
N ALA A 2 -8.93 2.19 -12.74
CA ALA A 2 -8.24 1.98 -11.48
C ALA A 2 -7.58 0.59 -11.44
N LEU A 3 -6.46 0.49 -10.75
CA LEU A 3 -5.77 -0.76 -10.51
C LEU A 3 -5.63 -0.98 -9.02
N LEU A 4 -6.19 -2.08 -8.52
CA LEU A 4 -6.07 -2.48 -7.13
C LEU A 4 -4.99 -3.55 -7.01
N VAL A 5 -4.00 -3.29 -6.16
CA VAL A 5 -2.89 -4.22 -5.94
C VAL A 5 -2.71 -4.42 -4.45
N GLU A 6 -2.70 -5.66 -4.00
CA GLU A 6 -2.37 -5.98 -2.62
C GLU A 6 -0.86 -5.81 -2.42
N VAL A 7 -0.47 -5.08 -1.38
CA VAL A 7 0.94 -4.73 -1.16
C VAL A 7 1.82 -5.96 -0.99
N THR A 8 1.39 -6.94 -0.19
CA THR A 8 2.18 -8.15 0.04
C THR A 8 2.43 -8.91 -1.27
N ALA A 9 1.40 -9.05 -2.09
CA ALA A 9 1.53 -9.71 -3.39
C ALA A 9 2.47 -8.95 -4.32
N LEU A 10 2.39 -7.63 -4.31
CA LEU A 10 3.29 -6.80 -5.12
C LEU A 10 4.75 -6.98 -4.69
N LEU A 11 5.02 -6.95 -3.40
CA LEU A 11 6.37 -7.10 -2.90
C LEU A 11 6.94 -8.49 -3.19
N ASP A 12 6.13 -9.53 -3.07
CA ASP A 12 6.55 -10.89 -3.43
C ASP A 12 6.87 -10.99 -4.91
N TYR A 13 6.05 -10.38 -5.74
CA TYR A 13 6.29 -10.33 -7.19
C TYR A 13 7.60 -9.63 -7.50
N LEU A 14 7.86 -8.49 -6.86
CA LEU A 14 9.10 -7.74 -7.05
C LEU A 14 10.33 -8.54 -6.62
N ARG A 15 10.23 -9.30 -5.52
CA ARG A 15 11.34 -10.13 -5.05
C ARG A 15 11.69 -11.22 -6.06
N GLN A 16 10.68 -11.82 -6.67
CA GLN A 16 10.90 -12.87 -7.67
C GLN A 16 11.56 -12.35 -8.93
N THR A 17 11.35 -11.10 -9.26
CA THR A 17 11.81 -10.51 -10.51
C THR A 17 13.21 -9.90 -10.42
N PHE A 18 13.81 -9.86 -9.23
CA PHE A 18 15.21 -9.49 -9.10
C PHE A 18 16.17 -10.61 -9.49
N ARG A 19 15.65 -11.72 -10.01
CA ARG A 19 16.50 -12.78 -10.54
C ARG A 19 17.00 -12.37 -11.93
N PRO A 20 18.23 -12.80 -12.31
CA PRO A 20 18.79 -12.46 -13.62
C PRO A 20 17.95 -12.90 -14.82
N SER A 21 16.98 -13.78 -14.60
CA SER A 21 16.08 -14.27 -15.64
C SER A 21 14.76 -13.49 -15.74
N SER A 22 14.66 -12.32 -15.10
CA SER A 22 13.45 -11.51 -15.19
C SER A 22 13.21 -11.12 -16.65
N ASP A 23 12.01 -11.40 -17.12
CA ASP A 23 11.66 -11.20 -18.51
C ASP A 23 10.95 -9.85 -18.74
N VAL A 24 10.61 -9.62 -20.00
CA VAL A 24 9.94 -8.39 -20.43
C VAL A 24 8.57 -8.20 -19.75
N SER A 25 7.92 -9.29 -19.34
CA SER A 25 6.59 -9.20 -18.74
C SER A 25 6.63 -8.52 -17.37
N PHE A 26 7.75 -8.63 -16.64
CA PHE A 26 7.91 -7.92 -15.37
C PHE A 26 7.95 -6.41 -15.59
N ASP A 27 8.78 -5.95 -16.52
CA ASP A 27 8.91 -4.53 -16.79
C ASP A 27 7.58 -3.92 -17.21
N ARG A 28 6.80 -4.66 -17.99
CA ARG A 28 5.47 -4.22 -18.41
C ARG A 28 4.52 -4.09 -17.24
N ARG A 29 4.49 -5.07 -16.35
CA ARG A 29 3.62 -5.05 -15.17
C ARG A 29 4.00 -3.91 -14.22
N PHE A 30 5.29 -3.73 -13.97
CA PHE A 30 5.76 -2.66 -13.10
C PHE A 30 5.45 -1.29 -13.70
N HIS A 31 5.63 -1.14 -14.99
CA HIS A 31 5.28 0.09 -15.70
C HIS A 31 3.78 0.39 -15.59
N GLU A 32 2.95 -0.63 -15.73
CA GLU A 32 1.49 -0.50 -15.58
C GLU A 32 1.13 -0.01 -14.18
N ILE A 33 1.76 -0.57 -13.14
CA ILE A 33 1.52 -0.15 -11.77
C ILE A 33 1.90 1.31 -11.56
N ARG A 34 3.04 1.74 -12.11
CA ARG A 34 3.49 3.13 -11.97
C ARG A 34 2.63 4.12 -12.71
N THR A 35 2.06 3.73 -13.84
CA THR A 35 1.43 4.67 -14.77
C THR A 35 -0.10 4.61 -14.81
N THR A 36 -0.73 3.67 -14.11
CA THR A 36 -2.19 3.60 -14.11
C THR A 36 -2.79 4.89 -13.56
N PRO A 37 -3.92 5.36 -14.12
CA PRO A 37 -4.53 6.63 -13.66
C PRO A 37 -4.85 6.67 -12.18
N LEU A 38 -5.34 5.57 -11.60
CA LEU A 38 -5.56 5.48 -10.16
C LEU A 38 -4.98 4.17 -9.66
N LEU A 39 -4.10 4.24 -8.68
CA LEU A 39 -3.52 3.07 -8.04
C LEU A 39 -4.03 2.94 -6.61
N ILE A 40 -4.50 1.76 -6.25
CA ILE A 40 -4.88 1.45 -4.89
C ILE A 40 -3.93 0.37 -4.38
N LEU A 41 -3.08 0.74 -3.43
CA LEU A 41 -2.18 -0.19 -2.75
C LEU A 41 -2.88 -0.65 -1.48
N ASP A 42 -3.39 -1.86 -1.53
CA ASP A 42 -4.26 -2.38 -0.48
C ASP A 42 -3.50 -3.19 0.55
N ASP A 43 -3.85 -2.96 1.81
CA ASP A 43 -3.42 -3.79 2.94
C ASP A 43 -1.91 -3.74 3.19
N LEU A 44 -1.39 -2.53 3.41
CA LEU A 44 0.00 -2.36 3.84
C LEU A 44 0.15 -2.88 5.27
N LYS A 45 0.98 -3.89 5.43
CA LYS A 45 1.19 -4.56 6.71
C LYS A 45 2.59 -4.28 7.26
N GLU A 46 2.76 -4.55 8.55
CA GLU A 46 4.09 -4.56 9.14
C GLU A 46 5.00 -5.46 8.30
N SER A 47 6.19 -4.95 8.05
CA SER A 47 7.21 -5.72 7.36
C SER A 47 8.27 -6.11 8.37
N GLY A 48 8.60 -7.39 8.42
CA GLY A 48 9.68 -7.88 9.26
C GLY A 48 11.04 -7.59 8.65
N ALA A 49 11.89 -8.59 8.59
CA ALA A 49 13.18 -8.49 7.92
C ALA A 49 12.97 -8.06 6.47
N GLY A 50 13.66 -7.02 6.03
CA GLY A 50 13.53 -6.51 4.67
C GLY A 50 12.59 -5.32 4.53
N SER A 51 12.14 -4.72 5.64
CA SER A 51 11.26 -3.55 5.59
C SER A 51 11.88 -2.37 4.84
N ALA A 52 13.20 -2.19 4.96
CA ALA A 52 13.88 -1.11 4.25
C ALA A 52 13.80 -1.29 2.74
N TRP A 53 13.94 -2.52 2.27
CA TRP A 53 13.80 -2.83 0.85
C TRP A 53 12.37 -2.58 0.37
N ALA A 54 11.38 -3.04 1.14
CA ALA A 54 9.98 -2.85 0.81
C ALA A 54 9.62 -1.37 0.76
N GLU A 55 10.07 -0.62 1.77
CA GLU A 55 9.83 0.83 1.83
C GLU A 55 10.42 1.53 0.61
N ASP A 56 11.64 1.16 0.24
CA ASP A 56 12.31 1.75 -0.93
C ASP A 56 11.50 1.55 -2.21
N LYS A 57 10.98 0.34 -2.40
CA LYS A 57 10.19 0.04 -3.60
C LYS A 57 8.86 0.79 -3.62
N LEU A 58 8.16 0.80 -2.50
CA LEU A 58 6.89 1.53 -2.39
C LEU A 58 7.11 3.03 -2.55
N TYR A 59 8.16 3.58 -1.93
CA TYR A 59 8.50 4.98 -2.05
C TYR A 59 8.78 5.36 -3.51
N SER A 60 9.52 4.51 -4.21
CA SER A 60 9.85 4.74 -5.62
C SER A 60 8.60 4.84 -6.49
N VAL A 61 7.65 3.91 -6.30
CA VAL A 61 6.39 3.92 -7.04
C VAL A 61 5.59 5.19 -6.72
N LEU A 62 5.44 5.50 -5.45
CA LEU A 62 4.62 6.64 -5.02
C LEU A 62 5.25 7.98 -5.43
N ASN A 63 6.58 8.08 -5.36
CA ASN A 63 7.28 9.29 -5.77
C ASN A 63 7.13 9.54 -7.27
N TYR A 64 7.28 8.49 -8.08
CA TYR A 64 7.04 8.59 -9.52
C TYR A 64 5.63 9.11 -9.80
N ARG A 65 4.63 8.50 -9.15
CA ARG A 65 3.24 8.86 -9.38
C ARG A 65 2.91 10.27 -8.89
N TYR A 66 3.50 10.67 -7.79
CA TYR A 66 3.34 12.04 -7.30
C TYR A 66 3.88 13.05 -8.32
N ASN A 67 5.09 12.81 -8.84
CA ASN A 67 5.69 13.70 -9.83
C ASN A 67 4.91 13.73 -11.15
N ALA A 68 4.23 12.63 -11.48
CA ALA A 68 3.42 12.53 -12.70
C ALA A 68 1.97 12.99 -12.47
N HIS A 69 1.63 13.49 -11.27
CA HIS A 69 0.28 13.91 -10.90
C HIS A 69 -0.76 12.79 -11.01
N LEU A 70 -0.34 11.57 -10.66
CA LEU A 70 -1.22 10.40 -10.67
C LEU A 70 -1.67 10.08 -9.25
N PRO A 71 -2.98 10.08 -8.97
CA PRO A 71 -3.47 9.81 -7.62
C PRO A 71 -3.25 8.36 -7.19
N SER A 72 -2.94 8.18 -5.91
CA SER A 72 -2.73 6.87 -5.31
C SER A 72 -3.45 6.80 -3.97
N VAL A 73 -3.95 5.62 -3.63
CA VAL A 73 -4.59 5.35 -2.35
C VAL A 73 -3.83 4.20 -1.68
N ILE A 74 -3.55 4.36 -0.39
CA ILE A 74 -2.94 3.29 0.40
C ILE A 74 -3.89 2.96 1.54
N THR A 75 -4.21 1.69 1.68
CA THR A 75 -4.98 1.23 2.85
C THR A 75 -4.09 0.42 3.76
N SER A 76 -4.34 0.50 5.07
CA SER A 76 -3.56 -0.21 6.07
C SER A 76 -4.35 -0.35 7.35
N THR A 77 -4.12 -1.45 8.07
CA THR A 77 -4.63 -1.64 9.43
C THR A 77 -3.60 -1.23 10.48
N LEU A 78 -2.43 -0.77 10.05
CA LEU A 78 -1.40 -0.32 10.98
C LEU A 78 -1.82 0.95 11.69
N ARG A 79 -1.57 0.99 13.00
CA ARG A 79 -1.71 2.24 13.75
C ARG A 79 -0.61 3.21 13.33
N PRO A 80 -0.82 4.53 13.48
CA PRO A 80 0.21 5.51 13.09
C PRO A 80 1.58 5.23 13.68
N GLU A 81 1.65 4.80 14.95
CA GLU A 81 2.92 4.49 15.60
C GLU A 81 3.64 3.32 14.93
N SER A 82 2.89 2.27 14.61
CA SER A 82 3.44 1.08 13.95
C SER A 82 3.86 1.41 12.52
N PHE A 83 3.08 2.20 11.84
CA PHE A 83 3.39 2.64 10.48
C PHE A 83 4.70 3.42 10.46
N ALA A 84 4.86 4.38 11.39
CA ALA A 84 6.05 5.20 11.49
C ALA A 84 7.30 4.37 11.80
N LEU A 85 7.16 3.30 12.59
CA LEU A 85 8.28 2.40 12.91
C LEU A 85 8.65 1.52 11.72
N SER A 86 7.68 0.98 11.02
CA SER A 86 7.92 0.06 9.89
C SER A 86 8.36 0.78 8.63
N TYR A 87 7.81 1.96 8.39
CA TYR A 87 8.03 2.72 7.15
C TYR A 87 8.28 4.20 7.46
N PRO A 88 9.39 4.54 8.13
CA PRO A 88 9.62 5.92 8.59
C PRO A 88 9.69 6.95 7.46
N ASN A 89 10.37 6.64 6.38
CA ASN A 89 10.50 7.58 5.27
C ASN A 89 9.18 7.76 4.51
N LEU A 90 8.46 6.66 4.34
CA LEU A 90 7.14 6.71 3.71
C LEU A 90 6.15 7.48 4.57
N TRP A 91 6.18 7.26 5.88
CA TRP A 91 5.32 7.96 6.82
C TRP A 91 5.56 9.47 6.79
N ASN A 92 6.81 9.90 6.75
CA ASN A 92 7.15 11.32 6.65
C ASN A 92 6.57 11.95 5.38
N LYS A 93 6.60 11.22 4.27
CA LYS A 93 6.02 11.71 3.02
C LYS A 93 4.50 11.83 3.13
N LEU A 94 3.86 10.87 3.78
CA LEU A 94 2.40 10.86 3.94
C LEU A 94 1.91 11.95 4.90
N LEU A 95 2.77 12.46 5.78
CA LEU A 95 2.40 13.52 6.71
C LEU A 95 2.38 14.90 6.07
N ASP A 96 2.88 15.05 4.85
CA ASP A 96 2.88 16.34 4.17
C ASP A 96 1.46 16.66 3.66
N PRO A 97 0.75 17.62 4.28
CA PRO A 97 -0.64 17.89 3.94
C PRO A 97 -0.80 18.50 2.54
N THR A 98 0.28 19.01 1.95
CA THR A 98 0.22 19.55 0.59
C THR A 98 0.23 18.43 -0.45
N LYS A 99 0.59 17.22 -0.05
CA LYS A 99 0.78 16.08 -0.96
C LYS A 99 -0.14 14.91 -0.65
N CYS A 100 -0.63 14.81 0.59
CA CYS A 100 -1.34 13.63 1.02
C CYS A 100 -2.40 13.97 2.06
N GLN A 101 -3.51 13.24 2.04
CA GLN A 101 -4.53 13.32 3.06
C GLN A 101 -4.60 11.96 3.76
N VAL A 102 -4.47 11.97 5.08
CA VAL A 102 -4.57 10.77 5.91
C VAL A 102 -5.94 10.73 6.56
N VAL A 103 -6.65 9.63 6.37
CA VAL A 103 -7.99 9.44 6.95
C VAL A 103 -7.97 8.20 7.83
N ALA A 104 -8.39 8.35 9.08
CA ALA A 104 -8.52 7.22 10.00
C ALA A 104 -9.99 6.79 10.04
N ILE A 105 -10.23 5.50 9.82
CA ILE A 105 -11.56 4.93 9.86
C ILE A 105 -11.68 4.08 11.12
N ASN A 106 -12.39 4.61 12.12
CA ASN A 106 -12.53 3.97 13.43
C ASN A 106 -13.89 3.31 13.59
N MET A 107 -14.26 2.50 12.60
CA MET A 107 -15.52 1.77 12.66
C MET A 107 -15.26 0.28 12.85
N PRO A 108 -16.12 -0.42 13.60
CA PRO A 108 -15.97 -1.87 13.72
C PRO A 108 -16.19 -2.53 12.36
N PRO A 109 -15.52 -3.66 12.11
CA PRO A 109 -15.72 -4.41 10.86
C PRO A 109 -17.17 -4.80 10.68
N TYR A 110 -17.62 -4.87 9.44
CA TYR A 110 -18.99 -5.26 9.12
C TYR A 110 -19.40 -6.59 9.76
N ARG A 111 -18.51 -7.57 9.74
CA ARG A 111 -18.78 -8.88 10.34
C ARG A 111 -19.04 -8.79 11.84
N ARG A 112 -18.33 -7.89 12.52
CA ARG A 112 -18.47 -7.67 13.95
C ARG A 112 -19.82 -7.04 14.27
N ILE A 113 -20.24 -6.07 13.47
CA ILE A 113 -21.54 -5.42 13.61
C ILE A 113 -22.67 -6.44 13.42
N ALA A 114 -22.61 -7.24 12.35
CA ALA A 114 -23.61 -8.27 12.08
C ALA A 114 -23.68 -9.31 13.20
N LYS A 115 -22.53 -9.74 13.71
CA LYS A 115 -22.46 -10.71 14.79
C LYS A 115 -23.04 -10.15 16.08
N SER A 116 -22.73 -8.90 16.41
CA SER A 116 -23.33 -8.23 17.56
C SER A 116 -24.83 -8.11 17.45
N GLY A 117 -25.34 -7.79 16.28
CA GLY A 117 -26.77 -7.73 16.03
C GLY A 117 -27.47 -9.04 16.27
N LYS A 118 -26.89 -10.13 15.83
CA LYS A 118 -27.43 -11.47 16.06
C LYS A 118 -27.41 -11.84 17.54
N THR A 119 -26.39 -11.47 18.26
CA THR A 119 -26.27 -11.75 19.69
C THR A 119 -27.31 -10.99 20.47
N LYS A 120 -27.62 -9.77 20.11
CA LYS A 120 -28.61 -8.94 20.79
C LYS A 120 -30.04 -9.45 20.60
N LYS A 121 -30.29 -10.21 19.59
CA LYS A 121 -31.63 -10.77 19.31
C LYS A 121 -31.97 -11.97 20.20
N LYS A 122 -31.03 -12.43 20.95
CA LYS A 122 -31.30 -13.49 21.95
C LYS A 122 -31.74 -12.85 23.27
#